data_049d6ee4da1001e1e2f0b88ac8978cfa
#
_entry.id   049d6ee4da1001e1e2f0b88ac8978cfa
#
_cell.length_a   1.000
_cell.length_b   1.000
_cell.length_c   1.000
_cell.angle_alpha   90.00
_cell.angle_beta   90.00
_cell.angle_gamma   90.00
#
_symmetry.space_group_name_H-M   'P 1'
#
loop_
_entity.id
_entity.type
_entity.pdbx_description
1 polymer ?
#
loop_
_entity_poly.entity_id
_entity_poly.type
_entity_poly.pdbx_seq_one_letter_code
_entity_poly.pdbx_strand_id
1 'polypeptide(L)'
;YALGDGQWDIQKLRVLLEKIIPEHGVMEGYQVEHEFPDLGHRTMCLNARQVFYEEGAEPTILLGMEDVTERLILEREKDELLRQKDVLLEEMDHRIANSLHIIASIILLKAQRVESEETRVHLQDAHKRVLSVAAVQKQLHGSEANGSIELVPYLSRLCDTLATSMIGDTRPISLKVVGEGGVATSRQAES
;
A
#
# COMPACT_ATOMS: atom_id res chain seq x y z
N TYR A 1 25.45 34.45 -5.30
CA TYR A 1 24.22 34.90 -5.97
C TYR A 1 24.45 35.34 -7.43
N ALA A 2 25.68 35.67 -7.84
CA ALA A 2 26.01 36.08 -9.18
C ALA A 2 26.25 34.94 -10.20
N LEU A 3 26.13 33.70 -9.77
CA LEU A 3 26.22 32.52 -10.61
C LEU A 3 25.02 32.47 -11.58
N GLY A 4 25.28 32.28 -12.89
CA GLY A 4 24.23 32.08 -13.89
C GLY A 4 23.33 33.30 -14.09
N ASP A 5 23.90 34.50 -14.23
CA ASP A 5 23.15 35.76 -14.46
C ASP A 5 22.08 36.08 -13.40
N GLY A 6 22.29 35.64 -12.15
CA GLY A 6 21.37 35.91 -11.04
C GLY A 6 20.22 34.92 -10.90
N GLN A 7 20.17 33.85 -11.70
CA GLN A 7 19.12 32.83 -11.65
C GLN A 7 19.03 32.16 -10.27
N TRP A 8 20.11 32.15 -9.51
CA TRP A 8 20.18 31.60 -8.15
C TRP A 8 19.90 32.63 -7.03
N ASP A 9 19.45 33.84 -7.41
CA ASP A 9 19.03 34.84 -6.43
C ASP A 9 17.63 34.55 -5.87
N ILE A 10 17.53 33.42 -5.22
CA ILE A 10 16.29 32.92 -4.62
C ILE A 10 16.28 33.37 -3.15
N GLN A 11 15.27 34.14 -2.76
CA GLN A 11 15.17 34.68 -1.40
C GLN A 11 15.25 33.60 -0.31
N LYS A 12 14.64 32.41 -0.56
CA LYS A 12 14.70 31.26 0.36
C LYS A 12 16.14 30.75 0.50
N LEU A 13 16.91 30.74 -0.59
CA LEU A 13 18.31 30.31 -0.59
C LEU A 13 19.20 31.32 0.16
N ARG A 14 18.94 32.62 0.03
CA ARG A 14 19.64 33.65 0.79
C ARG A 14 19.45 33.47 2.29
N VAL A 15 18.22 33.34 2.76
CA VAL A 15 17.90 33.11 4.18
C VAL A 15 18.60 31.87 4.72
N LEU A 16 18.64 30.83 3.91
CA LEU A 16 19.29 29.57 4.24
C LEU A 16 20.81 29.74 4.46
N LEU A 17 21.49 30.33 3.46
CA LEU A 17 22.94 30.51 3.47
C LEU A 17 23.40 31.55 4.52
N GLU A 18 22.63 32.60 4.73
CA GLU A 18 23.02 33.71 5.61
C GLU A 18 22.63 33.52 7.09
N LYS A 19 21.58 32.74 7.37
CA LYS A 19 21.07 32.56 8.73
C LYS A 19 21.16 31.11 9.23
N ILE A 20 20.60 30.16 8.48
CA ILE A 20 20.41 28.80 8.99
C ILE A 20 21.71 28.02 9.06
N ILE A 21 22.56 28.11 8.02
CA ILE A 21 23.81 27.36 7.98
C ILE A 21 24.83 27.86 9.02
N PRO A 22 25.04 29.18 9.22
CA PRO A 22 25.92 29.66 10.26
C PRO A 22 25.50 29.23 11.67
N GLU A 23 24.21 29.08 11.95
CA GLU A 23 23.70 28.68 13.26
C GLU A 23 23.75 27.15 13.48
N HIS A 24 23.55 26.35 12.46
CA HIS A 24 23.40 24.89 12.59
C HIS A 24 24.55 24.06 11.97
N GLY A 25 25.39 24.67 11.14
CA GLY A 25 26.58 24.05 10.54
C GLY A 25 26.33 23.04 9.42
N VAL A 26 25.18 22.37 9.37
CA VAL A 26 24.81 21.36 8.37
C VAL A 26 23.33 21.47 8.01
N MET A 27 23.02 21.30 6.73
CA MET A 27 21.66 21.16 6.22
C MET A 27 21.63 20.13 5.10
N GLU A 28 20.68 19.22 5.15
CA GLU A 28 20.50 18.15 4.18
C GLU A 28 19.05 18.11 3.67
N GLY A 29 18.88 17.77 2.39
CA GLY A 29 17.59 17.51 1.77
C GLY A 29 16.66 18.72 1.66
N TYR A 30 17.17 19.94 1.67
CA TYR A 30 16.32 21.12 1.56
C TYR A 30 15.86 21.33 0.12
N GLN A 31 14.55 21.30 -0.13
CA GLN A 31 13.96 21.42 -1.45
C GLN A 31 13.56 22.88 -1.74
N VAL A 32 13.96 23.36 -2.90
CA VAL A 32 13.61 24.68 -3.42
C VAL A 32 13.00 24.54 -4.81
N GLU A 33 11.79 25.03 -4.97
CA GLU A 33 11.13 25.15 -6.28
C GLU A 33 11.43 26.53 -6.85
N HIS A 34 11.86 26.55 -8.10
CA HIS A 34 12.19 27.77 -8.81
C HIS A 34 11.93 27.65 -10.32
N GLU A 35 11.54 28.78 -10.94
CA GLU A 35 11.35 28.88 -12.38
C GLU A 35 12.65 29.39 -13.02
N PHE A 36 13.33 28.53 -13.74
CA PHE A 36 14.56 28.89 -14.45
C PHE A 36 14.23 29.34 -15.89
N PRO A 37 14.79 30.44 -16.39
CA PRO A 37 14.45 30.96 -17.71
C PRO A 37 14.61 29.96 -18.86
N ASP A 38 15.65 29.12 -18.81
CA ASP A 38 15.98 28.16 -19.88
C ASP A 38 15.49 26.72 -19.58
N LEU A 39 15.24 26.38 -18.32
CA LEU A 39 14.91 25.02 -17.89
C LEU A 39 13.46 24.87 -17.43
N GLY A 40 12.73 26.00 -17.29
CA GLY A 40 11.38 26.01 -16.72
C GLY A 40 11.36 25.72 -15.23
N HIS A 41 10.21 25.24 -14.75
CA HIS A 41 10.01 24.91 -13.33
C HIS A 41 10.86 23.71 -12.91
N ARG A 42 11.71 23.91 -11.88
CA ARG A 42 12.58 22.88 -11.33
C ARG A 42 12.49 22.83 -9.82
N THR A 43 12.62 21.63 -9.29
CA THR A 43 12.79 21.37 -7.85
C THR A 43 14.23 20.94 -7.61
N MET A 44 14.98 21.80 -6.92
CA MET A 44 16.37 21.54 -6.55
C MET A 44 16.45 21.03 -5.11
N CYS A 45 17.18 19.95 -4.90
CA CYS A 45 17.55 19.46 -3.56
C CYS A 45 18.92 20.05 -3.20
N LEU A 46 18.98 20.74 -2.07
CA LEU A 46 20.16 21.44 -1.60
C LEU A 46 20.70 20.77 -0.33
N ASN A 47 22.00 20.50 -0.34
CA ASN A 47 22.74 20.04 0.82
C ASN A 47 23.87 21.03 1.08
N ALA A 48 23.95 21.55 2.29
CA ALA A 48 24.97 22.55 2.63
C ALA A 48 25.65 22.20 3.94
N ARG A 49 26.95 22.44 3.99
CA ARG A 49 27.80 22.20 5.16
C ARG A 49 28.80 23.32 5.33
N GLN A 50 28.96 23.76 6.58
CA GLN A 50 30.03 24.67 6.97
C GLN A 50 31.34 23.88 7.16
N VAL A 51 32.42 24.32 6.55
CA VAL A 51 33.74 23.70 6.60
C VAL A 51 34.75 24.74 7.08
N PHE A 52 35.60 24.36 8.00
CA PHE A 52 36.71 25.15 8.50
C PHE A 52 38.03 24.54 8.00
N TYR A 53 38.84 25.31 7.30
CA TYR A 53 40.10 24.80 6.75
C TYR A 53 41.30 25.02 7.68
N GLU A 54 41.27 26.08 8.49
CA GLU A 54 42.31 26.40 9.46
C GLU A 54 41.69 27.01 10.74
N GLU A 55 42.39 26.88 11.89
CA GLU A 55 41.95 27.54 13.11
C GLU A 55 42.01 29.07 12.96
N GLY A 56 40.83 29.71 13.04
CA GLY A 56 40.65 31.16 12.90
C GLY A 56 40.35 31.65 11.50
N ALA A 57 40.23 30.76 10.50
CA ALA A 57 39.74 31.12 9.15
C ALA A 57 38.25 31.36 9.15
N GLU A 58 37.79 32.23 8.24
CA GLU A 58 36.34 32.38 7.98
C GLU A 58 35.74 31.06 7.47
N PRO A 59 34.56 30.69 7.99
CA PRO A 59 33.90 29.45 7.57
C PRO A 59 33.51 29.49 6.12
N THR A 60 33.80 28.40 5.40
CA THR A 60 33.39 28.22 4.01
C THR A 60 32.16 27.32 3.98
N ILE A 61 31.15 27.68 3.17
CA ILE A 61 29.95 26.86 2.96
C ILE A 61 30.16 26.02 1.69
N LEU A 62 30.16 24.70 1.87
CA LEU A 62 30.07 23.74 0.76
C LEU A 62 28.58 23.51 0.46
N LEU A 63 28.16 23.82 -0.78
CA LEU A 63 26.79 23.65 -1.23
C LEU A 63 26.73 22.64 -2.37
N GLY A 64 26.02 21.54 -2.16
CA GLY A 64 25.63 20.59 -3.18
C GLY A 64 24.21 20.87 -3.67
N MET A 65 23.99 20.80 -4.99
CA MET A 65 22.69 21.01 -5.60
C MET A 65 22.40 19.87 -6.57
N GLU A 66 21.20 19.29 -6.48
CA GLU A 66 20.73 18.21 -7.34
C GLU A 66 19.34 18.58 -7.89
N ASP A 67 19.14 18.46 -9.20
CA ASP A 67 17.82 18.57 -9.81
C ASP A 67 17.05 17.27 -9.54
N VAL A 68 16.02 17.36 -8.74
CA VAL A 68 15.17 16.21 -8.35
C VAL A 68 13.79 16.26 -9.00
N THR A 69 13.57 17.15 -9.95
CA THR A 69 12.27 17.41 -10.59
C THR A 69 11.69 16.15 -11.20
N GLU A 70 12.44 15.48 -12.07
CA GLU A 70 11.97 14.28 -12.76
C GLU A 70 11.72 13.13 -11.77
N ARG A 71 12.61 12.95 -10.79
CA ARG A 71 12.45 11.94 -9.75
C ARG A 71 11.15 12.14 -8.95
N LEU A 72 10.84 13.38 -8.56
CA LEU A 72 9.63 13.69 -7.79
C LEU A 72 8.36 13.53 -8.64
N ILE A 73 8.41 13.84 -9.93
CA ILE A 73 7.28 13.60 -10.85
C ILE A 73 7.01 12.11 -10.97
N LEU A 74 8.04 11.31 -11.26
CA LEU A 74 7.91 9.85 -11.39
C LEU A 74 7.44 9.18 -10.08
N GLU A 75 7.90 9.68 -8.95
CA GLU A 75 7.47 9.21 -7.63
C GLU A 75 5.97 9.47 -7.39
N ARG A 76 5.50 10.67 -7.72
CA ARG A 76 4.07 11.02 -7.64
C ARG A 76 3.21 10.19 -8.61
N GLU A 77 3.66 10.02 -9.84
CA GLU A 77 2.98 9.19 -10.84
C GLU A 77 2.89 7.72 -10.38
N LYS A 78 3.99 7.18 -9.86
CA LYS A 78 4.02 5.82 -9.29
C LYS A 78 3.01 5.67 -8.16
N ASP A 79 2.97 6.61 -7.23
CA ASP A 79 2.06 6.55 -6.08
C ASP A 79 0.59 6.67 -6.51
N GLU A 80 0.29 7.50 -7.49
CA GLU A 80 -1.06 7.58 -8.08
C GLU A 80 -1.46 6.30 -8.80
N LEU A 81 -0.54 5.68 -9.57
CA LEU A 81 -0.79 4.39 -10.22
C LEU A 81 -1.02 3.27 -9.19
N LEU A 82 -0.27 3.25 -8.10
CA LEU A 82 -0.48 2.29 -7.02
C LEU A 82 -1.87 2.48 -6.40
N ARG A 83 -2.27 3.71 -6.11
CA ARG A 83 -3.60 4.02 -5.58
C ARG A 83 -4.72 3.58 -6.54
N GLN A 84 -4.59 3.84 -7.84
CA GLN A 84 -5.57 3.41 -8.85
C GLN A 84 -5.65 1.89 -8.93
N LYS A 85 -4.51 1.22 -8.90
CA LYS A 85 -4.45 -0.25 -8.85
C LYS A 85 -5.22 -0.80 -7.66
N ASP A 86 -5.04 -0.23 -6.47
CA ASP A 86 -5.70 -0.73 -5.25
C ASP A 86 -7.22 -0.56 -5.34
N VAL A 87 -7.71 0.58 -5.84
CA VAL A 87 -9.14 0.80 -6.10
C VAL A 87 -9.72 -0.21 -7.09
N LEU A 88 -8.98 -0.52 -8.16
CA LEU A 88 -9.43 -1.50 -9.15
C LEU A 88 -9.48 -2.91 -8.58
N LEU A 89 -8.52 -3.29 -7.74
CA LEU A 89 -8.52 -4.58 -7.06
C LEU A 89 -9.75 -4.72 -6.14
N GLU A 90 -10.05 -3.71 -5.34
CA GLU A 90 -11.22 -3.69 -4.48
C GLU A 90 -12.54 -3.83 -5.28
N GLU A 91 -12.66 -3.12 -6.41
CA GLU A 91 -13.82 -3.25 -7.29
C GLU A 91 -13.93 -4.67 -7.88
N MET A 92 -12.81 -5.27 -8.28
CA MET A 92 -12.79 -6.65 -8.79
C MET A 92 -13.26 -7.65 -7.73
N ASP A 93 -12.83 -7.50 -6.50
CA ASP A 93 -13.23 -8.37 -5.39
C ASP A 93 -14.72 -8.28 -5.09
N HIS A 94 -15.26 -7.08 -5.08
CA HIS A 94 -16.72 -6.88 -4.97
C HIS A 94 -17.47 -7.56 -6.12
N ARG A 95 -16.97 -7.48 -7.35
CA ARG A 95 -17.60 -8.13 -8.51
C ARG A 95 -17.52 -9.66 -8.43
N ILE A 96 -16.38 -10.21 -7.96
CA ILE A 96 -16.22 -11.65 -7.76
C ILE A 96 -17.21 -12.14 -6.69
N ALA A 97 -17.26 -11.48 -5.54
CA ALA A 97 -18.19 -11.84 -4.47
C ALA A 97 -19.66 -11.80 -4.95
N ASN A 98 -20.07 -10.76 -5.68
CA ASN A 98 -21.40 -10.65 -6.25
C ASN A 98 -21.69 -11.80 -7.24
N SER A 99 -20.75 -12.15 -8.11
CA SER A 99 -20.89 -13.23 -9.06
C SER A 99 -21.07 -14.58 -8.35
N LEU A 100 -20.30 -14.86 -7.29
CA LEU A 100 -20.44 -16.07 -6.49
C LEU A 100 -21.79 -16.13 -5.78
N HIS A 101 -22.32 -15.02 -5.26
CA HIS A 101 -23.65 -14.97 -4.68
C HIS A 101 -24.77 -15.25 -5.69
N ILE A 102 -24.64 -14.75 -6.92
CA ILE A 102 -25.58 -15.05 -8.01
C ILE A 102 -25.55 -16.54 -8.35
N ILE A 103 -24.37 -17.14 -8.48
CA ILE A 103 -24.21 -18.57 -8.75
C ILE A 103 -24.84 -19.40 -7.62
N ALA A 104 -24.55 -19.07 -6.37
CA ALA A 104 -25.14 -19.73 -5.19
C ALA A 104 -26.69 -19.67 -5.24
N SER A 105 -27.25 -18.50 -5.56
CA SER A 105 -28.70 -18.31 -5.68
C SER A 105 -29.31 -19.18 -6.79
N ILE A 106 -28.65 -19.28 -7.96
CA ILE A 106 -29.11 -20.15 -9.05
C ILE A 106 -29.11 -21.61 -8.62
N ILE A 107 -28.06 -22.08 -7.93
CA ILE A 107 -27.95 -23.44 -7.42
C ILE A 107 -29.10 -23.73 -6.46
N LEU A 108 -29.37 -22.81 -5.51
CA LEU A 108 -30.45 -22.95 -4.54
C LEU A 108 -31.83 -23.02 -5.20
N LEU A 109 -32.10 -22.14 -6.19
CA LEU A 109 -33.34 -22.18 -6.96
C LEU A 109 -33.51 -23.50 -7.74
N LYS A 110 -32.44 -24.06 -8.27
CA LYS A 110 -32.45 -25.37 -8.91
C LYS A 110 -32.75 -26.49 -7.90
N ALA A 111 -32.11 -26.45 -6.71
CA ALA A 111 -32.36 -27.42 -5.65
C ALA A 111 -33.84 -27.48 -5.22
N GLN A 112 -34.55 -26.33 -5.21
CA GLN A 112 -35.98 -26.26 -4.86
C GLN A 112 -36.90 -26.93 -5.89
N ARG A 113 -36.46 -27.09 -7.17
CA ARG A 113 -37.25 -27.60 -8.25
C ARG A 113 -36.98 -29.08 -8.59
N VAL A 114 -36.00 -29.69 -7.97
CA VAL A 114 -35.61 -31.08 -8.22
C VAL A 114 -36.47 -32.02 -7.38
N GLU A 115 -36.99 -33.07 -8.01
CA GLU A 115 -37.85 -34.06 -7.34
C GLU A 115 -37.03 -35.09 -6.53
N SER A 116 -35.81 -35.41 -7.00
CA SER A 116 -34.91 -36.35 -6.29
C SER A 116 -34.33 -35.71 -5.04
N GLU A 117 -34.57 -36.35 -3.88
CA GLU A 117 -34.03 -35.89 -2.59
C GLU A 117 -32.50 -35.93 -2.58
N GLU A 118 -31.90 -37.00 -3.15
CA GLU A 118 -30.46 -37.14 -3.23
C GLU A 118 -29.84 -35.97 -4.05
N THR A 119 -30.44 -35.65 -5.19
CA THR A 119 -29.98 -34.51 -6.04
C THR A 119 -30.16 -33.18 -5.33
N ARG A 120 -31.23 -33.03 -4.55
CA ARG A 120 -31.48 -31.83 -3.74
C ARG A 120 -30.38 -31.61 -2.69
N VAL A 121 -30.01 -32.66 -1.98
CA VAL A 121 -28.93 -32.62 -0.97
C VAL A 121 -27.59 -32.23 -1.63
N HIS A 122 -27.25 -32.81 -2.78
CA HIS A 122 -26.02 -32.46 -3.49
C HIS A 122 -25.99 -31.00 -3.95
N LEU A 123 -27.12 -30.46 -4.43
CA LEU A 123 -27.21 -29.07 -4.85
C LEU A 123 -27.12 -28.11 -3.65
N GLN A 124 -27.72 -28.46 -2.52
CA GLN A 124 -27.60 -27.67 -1.27
C GLN A 124 -26.17 -27.67 -0.76
N ASP A 125 -25.47 -28.78 -0.85
CA ASP A 125 -24.05 -28.85 -0.48
C ASP A 125 -23.18 -27.99 -1.40
N ALA A 126 -23.42 -28.06 -2.70
CA ALA A 126 -22.75 -27.20 -3.68
C ALA A 126 -23.01 -25.68 -3.41
N HIS A 127 -24.27 -25.33 -3.07
CA HIS A 127 -24.62 -23.96 -2.66
C HIS A 127 -23.80 -23.48 -1.46
N LYS A 128 -23.71 -24.29 -0.39
CA LYS A 128 -22.93 -23.99 0.80
C LYS A 128 -21.44 -23.77 0.45
N ARG A 129 -20.86 -24.63 -0.37
CA ARG A 129 -19.46 -24.52 -0.81
C ARG A 129 -19.19 -23.24 -1.58
N VAL A 130 -20.07 -22.83 -2.49
CA VAL A 130 -19.91 -21.57 -3.23
C VAL A 130 -19.97 -20.35 -2.30
N LEU A 131 -20.91 -20.36 -1.34
CA LEU A 131 -20.98 -19.28 -0.34
C LEU A 131 -19.73 -19.20 0.53
N SER A 132 -19.13 -20.33 0.86
CA SER A 132 -17.90 -20.35 1.66
C SER A 132 -16.71 -19.81 0.90
N VAL A 133 -16.59 -20.11 -0.40
CA VAL A 133 -15.57 -19.51 -1.25
C VAL A 133 -15.76 -17.99 -1.30
N ALA A 134 -17.00 -17.49 -1.42
CA ALA A 134 -17.28 -16.06 -1.39
C ALA A 134 -16.90 -15.41 -0.05
N ALA A 135 -17.15 -16.09 1.07
CA ALA A 135 -16.78 -15.60 2.40
C ALA A 135 -15.25 -15.53 2.59
N VAL A 136 -14.53 -16.56 2.12
CA VAL A 136 -13.05 -16.58 2.14
C VAL A 136 -12.48 -15.45 1.29
N GLN A 137 -12.97 -15.27 0.07
CA GLN A 137 -12.55 -14.17 -0.81
C GLN A 137 -12.73 -12.81 -0.12
N LYS A 138 -13.86 -12.56 0.50
CA LYS A 138 -14.12 -11.32 1.22
C LYS A 138 -13.18 -11.11 2.42
N GLN A 139 -12.74 -12.18 3.08
CA GLN A 139 -11.82 -12.09 4.21
C GLN A 139 -10.38 -11.84 3.76
N LEU A 140 -9.94 -12.44 2.65
CA LEU A 140 -8.59 -12.26 2.10
C LEU A 140 -8.32 -10.80 1.77
N HIS A 141 -9.27 -10.12 1.13
CA HIS A 141 -9.07 -8.75 0.63
C HIS A 141 -9.59 -7.66 1.59
N GLY A 142 -10.50 -7.98 2.51
CA GLY A 142 -10.98 -7.02 3.53
C GLY A 142 -9.93 -6.65 4.59
N SER A 143 -8.81 -7.35 4.63
CA SER A 143 -7.70 -7.06 5.56
C SER A 143 -6.68 -6.07 5.02
N GLU A 144 -6.73 -5.71 3.74
CA GLU A 144 -5.78 -4.79 3.09
C GLU A 144 -5.89 -3.34 3.61
N ALA A 145 -7.05 -2.95 4.12
CA ALA A 145 -7.31 -1.58 4.58
C ALA A 145 -6.43 -1.13 5.77
N ASN A 146 -5.82 -2.05 6.52
CA ASN A 146 -5.00 -1.75 7.70
C ASN A 146 -3.51 -2.11 7.58
N GLY A 147 -3.04 -2.59 6.44
CA GLY A 147 -1.60 -2.83 6.18
C GLY A 147 -0.93 -3.93 7.02
N SER A 148 -1.55 -4.41 8.09
CA SER A 148 -1.00 -5.45 8.96
C SER A 148 -2.10 -6.41 9.44
N ILE A 149 -1.84 -7.70 9.34
CA ILE A 149 -2.75 -8.78 9.72
C ILE A 149 -2.13 -9.55 10.89
N GLU A 150 -2.88 -9.72 11.96
CA GLU A 150 -2.54 -10.68 13.03
C GLU A 150 -2.78 -12.09 12.51
N LEU A 151 -1.71 -12.86 12.31
CA LEU A 151 -1.75 -14.17 11.63
C LEU A 151 -2.63 -15.20 12.35
N VAL A 152 -2.54 -15.31 13.68
CA VAL A 152 -3.28 -16.33 14.43
C VAL A 152 -4.80 -16.11 14.38
N PRO A 153 -5.34 -14.91 14.66
CA PRO A 153 -6.76 -14.63 14.50
C PRO A 153 -7.25 -14.77 13.04
N TYR A 154 -6.43 -14.38 12.09
CA TYR A 154 -6.73 -14.50 10.65
C TYR A 154 -6.86 -15.97 10.22
N LEU A 155 -5.84 -16.78 10.49
CA LEU A 155 -5.82 -18.21 10.14
C LEU A 155 -6.91 -18.98 10.90
N SER A 156 -7.20 -18.62 12.16
CA SER A 156 -8.29 -19.24 12.92
C SER A 156 -9.64 -19.02 12.24
N ARG A 157 -9.96 -17.77 11.85
CA ARG A 157 -11.20 -17.47 11.12
C ARG A 157 -11.29 -18.16 9.77
N LEU A 158 -10.16 -18.24 9.05
CA LEU A 158 -10.09 -18.95 7.78
C LEU A 158 -10.35 -20.45 7.96
N CYS A 159 -9.70 -21.08 8.93
CA CYS A 159 -9.91 -22.48 9.28
C CYS A 159 -11.35 -22.77 9.71
N ASP A 160 -11.96 -21.91 10.53
CA ASP A 160 -13.35 -22.05 10.98
C ASP A 160 -14.33 -21.98 9.78
N THR A 161 -14.09 -21.04 8.86
CA THR A 161 -14.90 -20.89 7.64
C THR A 161 -14.78 -22.10 6.73
N LEU A 162 -13.57 -22.60 6.52
CA LEU A 162 -13.32 -23.82 5.72
C LEU A 162 -13.88 -25.07 6.40
N ALA A 163 -13.72 -25.22 7.71
CA ALA A 163 -14.26 -26.35 8.46
C ALA A 163 -15.79 -26.43 8.33
N THR A 164 -16.47 -25.31 8.57
CA THR A 164 -17.93 -25.24 8.48
C THR A 164 -18.44 -25.56 7.08
N SER A 165 -17.69 -25.19 6.03
CA SER A 165 -18.14 -25.34 4.66
C SER A 165 -17.79 -26.65 4.00
N MET A 166 -16.62 -27.23 4.33
CA MET A 166 -16.09 -28.41 3.63
C MET A 166 -16.31 -29.71 4.40
N ILE A 167 -16.41 -29.66 5.72
CA ILE A 167 -16.47 -30.86 6.56
C ILE A 167 -17.91 -31.25 6.88
N GLY A 168 -18.85 -30.28 6.89
CA GLY A 168 -20.27 -30.52 7.20
C GLY A 168 -20.50 -31.08 8.60
N ASP A 169 -21.77 -31.18 9.00
CA ASP A 169 -22.16 -31.65 10.35
C ASP A 169 -21.92 -33.17 10.59
N THR A 170 -21.48 -33.92 9.60
CA THR A 170 -21.41 -35.38 9.62
C THR A 170 -20.09 -35.92 10.21
N ARG A 171 -19.05 -35.11 10.40
CA ARG A 171 -17.79 -35.51 11.04
C ARG A 171 -17.31 -34.42 11.99
N PRO A 172 -17.23 -34.67 13.27
CA PRO A 172 -16.67 -33.69 14.23
C PRO A 172 -15.15 -33.62 14.08
N ILE A 173 -14.68 -32.76 13.15
CA ILE A 173 -13.26 -32.43 13.01
C ILE A 173 -13.09 -31.05 13.63
N SER A 174 -12.25 -30.91 14.64
CA SER A 174 -11.87 -29.63 15.17
C SER A 174 -10.54 -29.20 14.52
N LEU A 175 -10.52 -28.05 13.86
CA LEU A 175 -9.32 -27.40 13.37
C LEU A 175 -8.87 -26.37 14.42
N LYS A 176 -7.62 -26.42 14.82
CA LYS A 176 -7.05 -25.45 15.76
C LYS A 176 -5.76 -24.90 15.20
N VAL A 177 -5.68 -23.59 15.07
CA VAL A 177 -4.43 -22.90 14.74
C VAL A 177 -3.62 -22.78 16.02
N VAL A 178 -2.38 -23.29 15.99
CA VAL A 178 -1.44 -23.21 17.11
C VAL A 178 -0.18 -22.52 16.60
N GLY A 179 0.21 -21.43 17.25
CA GLY A 179 1.42 -20.68 16.90
C GLY A 179 1.61 -19.50 17.84
N GLU A 180 2.83 -18.96 17.86
CA GLU A 180 3.10 -17.68 18.51
C GLU A 180 2.58 -16.56 17.60
N GLY A 181 1.93 -15.54 18.20
CA GLY A 181 1.36 -14.43 17.48
C GLY A 181 2.42 -13.69 16.63
N GLY A 182 2.08 -13.39 15.40
CA GLY A 182 2.89 -12.62 14.48
C GLY A 182 2.00 -11.67 13.67
N VAL A 183 2.61 -10.61 13.17
CA VAL A 183 1.97 -9.65 12.27
C VAL A 183 2.60 -9.82 10.90
N ALA A 184 1.78 -9.98 9.88
CA ALA A 184 2.21 -10.03 8.48
C ALA A 184 1.50 -8.93 7.68
N THR A 185 2.13 -8.52 6.59
CA THR A 185 1.42 -7.74 5.59
C THR A 185 0.45 -8.64 4.82
N SER A 186 -0.65 -8.09 4.28
CA SER A 186 -1.60 -8.83 3.45
C SER A 186 -0.91 -9.67 2.38
N ARG A 187 0.09 -9.09 1.71
CA ARG A 187 0.87 -9.75 0.66
C ARG A 187 1.69 -10.96 1.14
N GLN A 188 2.11 -10.98 2.41
CA GLN A 188 2.84 -12.10 3.01
C GLN A 188 1.90 -13.19 3.54
N ALA A 189 0.65 -12.86 3.81
CA ALA A 189 -0.35 -13.81 4.28
C ALA A 189 -1.00 -14.62 3.13
N GLU A 190 -0.86 -14.14 1.88
CA GLU A 190 -1.39 -14.78 0.66
C GLU A 190 -0.37 -15.68 -0.06
N SER A 191 0.90 -15.63 0.29
CA SER A 191 1.98 -16.41 -0.32
C SER A 191 2.25 -17.71 0.44
#